data_b445379f554710c7a4140fb139eb2204
#
_entry.id   b445379f554710c7a4140fb139eb2204
#
_cell.length_a   1.000
_cell.length_b   1.000
_cell.length_c   1.000
_cell.angle_alpha   90.00
_cell.angle_beta   90.00
_cell.angle_gamma   90.00
#
_symmetry.space_group_name_H-M   'P 1'
#
loop_
_entity.id
_entity.type
_entity.pdbx_description
1 polymer ?
#
loop_
_entity_poly.entity_id
_entity_poly.type
_entity_poly.pdbx_seq_one_letter_code
_entity_poly.pdbx_strand_id
1 'polypeptide(L)'
;MMNLKKWILPVAVLVSLSFAGSLEAASRIKDVAAFEGVRDNQLFGIGLVTGLNGTGDGTQTYFSTQAVANLLERNGITIDPGRMRTKNVAAVMVTANLPPFARQGSRIDVVISALGDAKSLQGGTLIMTPLQAADSQVYVTAQGYVALGGYSAG
;
A
#
# COMPACT_ATOMS: atom_id res chain seq x y z
N MET A 1 -44.57 -5.21 67.08
CA MET A 1 -43.39 -5.94 66.63
C MET A 1 -43.22 -5.72 65.14
N MET A 2 -42.31 -4.83 64.77
CA MET A 2 -42.08 -4.42 63.38
C MET A 2 -41.28 -5.49 62.69
N ASN A 3 -41.75 -6.01 61.53
CA ASN A 3 -41.14 -7.11 60.80
C ASN A 3 -39.78 -6.70 60.23
N LEU A 4 -38.75 -6.85 61.04
CA LEU A 4 -37.32 -6.56 60.67
C LEU A 4 -36.87 -7.33 59.43
N LYS A 5 -37.42 -8.50 59.16
CA LYS A 5 -37.10 -9.34 58.01
C LYS A 5 -37.42 -8.72 56.65
N LYS A 6 -38.43 -7.80 56.59
CA LYS A 6 -38.81 -7.16 55.30
C LYS A 6 -37.85 -6.08 54.84
N TRP A 7 -37.01 -5.57 55.72
CA TRP A 7 -36.03 -4.50 55.39
C TRP A 7 -34.63 -5.00 55.13
N ILE A 8 -34.35 -6.26 55.47
CA ILE A 8 -33.02 -6.86 55.25
C ILE A 8 -32.75 -7.13 53.76
N LEU A 9 -33.79 -7.55 53.03
CA LEU A 9 -33.64 -7.85 51.60
C LEU A 9 -33.29 -6.60 50.74
N PRO A 10 -33.99 -5.46 50.85
CA PRO A 10 -33.65 -4.30 50.04
C PRO A 10 -32.28 -3.67 50.41
N VAL A 11 -31.87 -3.75 51.70
CA VAL A 11 -30.58 -3.26 52.14
C VAL A 11 -29.43 -4.14 51.60
N ALA A 12 -29.61 -5.45 51.57
CA ALA A 12 -28.63 -6.37 51.01
C ALA A 12 -28.43 -6.16 49.50
N VAL A 13 -29.52 -5.86 48.77
CA VAL A 13 -29.46 -5.54 47.32
C VAL A 13 -28.76 -4.20 47.07
N LEU A 14 -28.99 -3.21 47.94
CA LEU A 14 -28.32 -1.90 47.81
C LEU A 14 -26.82 -1.98 48.08
N VAL A 15 -26.36 -2.81 49.01
CA VAL A 15 -24.97 -3.02 49.35
C VAL A 15 -24.25 -3.81 48.26
N SER A 16 -24.91 -4.77 47.61
CA SER A 16 -24.30 -5.52 46.50
C SER A 16 -24.13 -4.69 45.22
N LEU A 17 -24.95 -3.66 44.99
CA LEU A 17 -24.79 -2.74 43.85
C LEU A 17 -23.60 -1.77 44.02
N SER A 18 -23.18 -1.51 45.26
CA SER A 18 -22.04 -0.61 45.55
C SER A 18 -20.67 -1.25 45.29
N PHE A 19 -20.62 -2.55 45.04
CA PHE A 19 -19.37 -3.31 44.71
C PHE A 19 -19.17 -3.53 43.22
N ALA A 20 -19.92 -2.83 42.36
CA ALA A 20 -19.57 -2.75 40.93
C ALA A 20 -18.29 -1.88 40.79
N GLY A 21 -17.16 -2.44 41.15
CA GLY A 21 -15.87 -1.82 40.99
C GLY A 21 -15.64 -1.46 39.52
N SER A 22 -15.27 -0.24 39.28
CA SER A 22 -14.86 0.27 37.97
C SER A 22 -13.82 -0.70 37.38
N LEU A 23 -14.21 -1.45 36.35
CA LEU A 23 -13.25 -2.14 35.51
C LEU A 23 -12.45 -1.05 34.78
N GLU A 24 -11.36 -0.59 35.39
CA GLU A 24 -10.39 0.21 34.66
C GLU A 24 -9.84 -0.67 33.53
N ALA A 25 -10.26 -0.35 32.33
CA ALA A 25 -9.70 -0.95 31.13
C ALA A 25 -8.22 -0.56 31.10
N ALA A 26 -7.33 -1.50 31.44
CA ALA A 26 -5.89 -1.31 31.36
C ALA A 26 -5.53 -1.02 29.90
N SER A 27 -5.34 0.25 29.58
CA SER A 27 -4.85 0.67 28.26
C SER A 27 -3.37 0.31 28.16
N ARG A 28 -3.01 -0.37 27.06
CA ARG A 28 -1.60 -0.71 26.83
C ARG A 28 -0.86 0.55 26.39
N ILE A 29 0.36 0.71 26.84
CA ILE A 29 1.23 1.86 26.46
C ILE A 29 1.29 2.00 24.93
N LYS A 30 1.31 0.91 24.17
CA LYS A 30 1.30 0.92 22.70
C LYS A 30 0.04 1.55 22.07
N ASP A 31 -1.07 1.61 22.80
CA ASP A 31 -2.36 2.11 22.30
C ASP A 31 -2.51 3.63 22.57
N VAL A 32 -1.69 4.19 23.47
CA VAL A 32 -1.75 5.60 23.89
C VAL A 32 -0.44 6.35 23.71
N ALA A 33 0.68 5.66 23.46
CA ALA A 33 1.98 6.26 23.24
C ALA A 33 2.39 6.15 21.78
N ALA A 34 2.75 7.27 21.17
CA ALA A 34 3.42 7.33 19.88
C ALA A 34 4.82 7.91 20.07
N PHE A 35 5.81 7.35 19.39
CA PHE A 35 7.13 7.95 19.35
C PHE A 35 7.09 9.17 18.45
N GLU A 36 7.40 10.34 18.99
CA GLU A 36 7.50 11.57 18.20
C GLU A 36 8.65 11.41 17.18
N GLY A 37 8.35 11.76 15.91
CA GLY A 37 9.33 11.64 14.82
C GLY A 37 9.42 10.26 14.15
N VAL A 38 8.76 9.22 14.68
CA VAL A 38 8.70 7.89 14.04
C VAL A 38 7.49 7.85 13.11
N ARG A 39 7.72 8.08 11.82
CA ARG A 39 6.69 8.07 10.76
C ARG A 39 7.13 7.18 9.62
N ASP A 40 6.16 6.53 8.99
CA ASP A 40 6.40 5.90 7.70
C ASP A 40 6.73 6.97 6.67
N ASN A 41 7.74 6.73 5.87
CA ASN A 41 8.10 7.62 4.78
C ASN A 41 7.42 7.14 3.49
N GLN A 42 6.59 7.99 2.90
CA GLN A 42 5.92 7.65 1.66
C GLN A 42 6.90 7.76 0.49
N LEU A 43 7.00 6.69 -0.28
CA LEU A 43 7.82 6.62 -1.47
C LEU A 43 6.94 6.50 -2.71
N PHE A 44 7.38 7.10 -3.81
CA PHE A 44 6.74 6.96 -5.10
C PHE A 44 7.79 6.86 -6.22
N GLY A 45 7.37 6.26 -7.32
CA GLY A 45 8.19 6.18 -8.54
C GLY A 45 7.31 5.93 -9.75
N ILE A 46 7.84 6.20 -10.92
CA ILE A 46 7.19 5.89 -12.20
C ILE A 46 7.94 4.74 -12.82
N GLY A 47 7.21 3.68 -13.14
CA GLY A 47 7.75 2.44 -13.70
C GLY A 47 6.99 1.97 -14.93
N LEU A 48 7.45 0.84 -15.45
CA LEU A 48 6.81 0.13 -16.55
C LEU A 48 6.48 -1.29 -16.11
N VAL A 49 5.27 -1.73 -16.43
CA VAL A 49 4.85 -3.13 -16.34
C VAL A 49 4.85 -3.72 -17.74
N THR A 50 5.50 -4.84 -17.91
CA THR A 50 5.61 -5.56 -19.20
C THR A 50 4.97 -6.94 -19.11
N GLY A 51 4.73 -7.59 -20.24
CA GLY A 51 4.15 -8.92 -20.29
C GLY A 51 2.63 -8.93 -20.20
N LEU A 52 1.98 -7.80 -20.43
CA LEU A 52 0.52 -7.66 -20.46
C LEU A 52 -0.01 -8.19 -21.80
N ASN A 53 -0.79 -9.25 -21.78
CA ASN A 53 -1.30 -9.93 -22.96
C ASN A 53 -2.38 -9.09 -23.70
N GLY A 54 -1.99 -7.95 -24.28
CA GLY A 54 -2.88 -7.03 -24.98
C GLY A 54 -3.72 -6.12 -24.10
N THR A 55 -3.55 -6.17 -22.76
CA THR A 55 -4.30 -5.37 -21.78
C THR A 55 -3.54 -4.11 -21.32
N GLY A 56 -2.35 -3.89 -21.83
CA GLY A 56 -1.53 -2.71 -21.55
C GLY A 56 -2.05 -1.43 -22.20
N ASP A 57 -1.23 -0.39 -22.15
CA ASP A 57 -1.57 0.93 -22.67
C ASP A 57 -1.80 0.91 -24.18
N GLY A 58 -2.76 1.70 -24.61
CA GLY A 58 -3.07 1.90 -26.02
C GLY A 58 -2.01 2.73 -26.75
N THR A 59 -2.13 2.77 -28.07
CA THR A 59 -1.20 3.52 -28.93
C THR A 59 -1.31 5.04 -28.78
N GLN A 60 -2.36 5.52 -28.15
CA GLN A 60 -2.58 6.96 -27.89
C GLN A 60 -1.88 7.44 -26.61
N THR A 61 -1.39 6.53 -25.80
CA THR A 61 -0.68 6.85 -24.54
C THR A 61 0.80 7.14 -24.85
N TYR A 62 1.05 8.38 -25.31
CA TYR A 62 2.39 8.81 -25.77
C TYR A 62 3.49 8.61 -24.73
N PHE A 63 3.21 8.85 -23.45
CA PHE A 63 4.24 8.72 -22.40
C PHE A 63 4.69 7.28 -22.19
N SER A 64 3.84 6.27 -22.40
CA SER A 64 4.21 4.86 -22.30
C SER A 64 5.15 4.46 -23.43
N THR A 65 4.86 4.89 -24.67
CA THR A 65 5.73 4.64 -25.82
C THR A 65 7.07 5.33 -25.66
N GLN A 66 7.09 6.57 -25.17
CA GLN A 66 8.32 7.30 -24.90
C GLN A 66 9.15 6.64 -23.79
N ALA A 67 8.51 6.17 -22.72
CA ALA A 67 9.21 5.49 -21.62
C ALA A 67 9.87 4.17 -22.08
N VAL A 68 9.18 3.41 -22.94
CA VAL A 68 9.78 2.20 -23.55
C VAL A 68 10.91 2.54 -24.49
N ALA A 69 10.77 3.58 -25.32
CA ALA A 69 11.84 4.02 -26.22
C ALA A 69 13.10 4.43 -25.43
N ASN A 70 12.93 5.21 -24.36
CA ASN A 70 14.05 5.61 -23.48
C ASN A 70 14.72 4.40 -22.80
N LEU A 71 13.92 3.38 -22.42
CA LEU A 71 14.45 2.14 -21.84
C LEU A 71 15.32 1.38 -22.86
N LEU A 72 14.85 1.28 -24.11
CA LEU A 72 15.57 0.61 -25.18
C LEU A 72 16.83 1.37 -25.57
N GLU A 73 16.76 2.71 -25.61
CA GLU A 73 17.90 3.57 -25.91
C GLU A 73 19.04 3.40 -24.89
N ARG A 74 18.71 3.28 -23.60
CA ARG A 74 19.70 2.95 -22.54
C ARG A 74 20.38 1.61 -22.75
N ASN A 75 19.77 0.70 -23.50
CA ASN A 75 20.33 -0.59 -23.89
C ASN A 75 20.95 -0.57 -25.31
N GLY A 76 21.15 0.61 -25.90
CA GLY A 76 21.77 0.77 -27.20
C GLY A 76 20.86 0.54 -28.40
N ILE A 77 19.53 0.49 -28.17
CA ILE A 77 18.52 0.26 -29.21
C ILE A 77 17.73 1.55 -29.41
N THR A 78 17.92 2.20 -30.55
CA THR A 78 17.16 3.41 -30.91
C THR A 78 15.95 3.05 -31.75
N ILE A 79 14.74 3.42 -31.27
CA ILE A 79 13.47 3.18 -31.93
C ILE A 79 12.67 4.48 -31.93
N ASP A 80 11.94 4.74 -33.03
CA ASP A 80 10.99 5.84 -33.11
C ASP A 80 9.72 5.53 -32.29
N PRO A 81 9.43 6.31 -31.23
CA PRO A 81 8.24 6.09 -30.39
C PRO A 81 6.92 6.10 -31.17
N GLY A 82 6.84 6.89 -32.27
CA GLY A 82 5.64 6.99 -33.09
C GLY A 82 5.30 5.70 -33.88
N ARG A 83 6.26 4.78 -34.01
CA ARG A 83 6.09 3.48 -34.68
C ARG A 83 5.85 2.32 -33.73
N MET A 84 5.89 2.56 -32.44
CA MET A 84 5.72 1.52 -31.41
C MET A 84 4.25 1.25 -31.13
N ARG A 85 3.93 -0.01 -30.92
CA ARG A 85 2.64 -0.46 -30.38
C ARG A 85 2.88 -1.15 -29.04
N THR A 86 2.42 -0.53 -27.96
CA THR A 86 2.75 -0.91 -26.59
C THR A 86 1.65 -1.66 -25.86
N LYS A 87 0.77 -2.38 -26.57
CA LYS A 87 -0.34 -3.11 -25.95
C LYS A 87 0.04 -4.11 -24.86
N ASN A 88 1.31 -4.50 -24.80
CA ASN A 88 1.84 -5.43 -23.81
C ASN A 88 2.60 -4.73 -22.67
N VAL A 89 2.58 -3.40 -22.66
CA VAL A 89 3.27 -2.58 -21.66
C VAL A 89 2.32 -1.54 -21.11
N ALA A 90 2.47 -1.19 -19.84
CA ALA A 90 1.75 -0.10 -19.21
C ALA A 90 2.69 0.75 -18.37
N ALA A 91 2.55 2.07 -18.45
CA ALA A 91 3.18 2.96 -17.50
C ALA A 91 2.40 2.98 -16.19
N VAL A 92 3.12 2.89 -15.10
CA VAL A 92 2.51 2.76 -13.77
C VAL A 92 3.15 3.71 -12.77
N MET A 93 2.34 4.17 -11.82
CA MET A 93 2.82 4.76 -10.58
C MET A 93 2.98 3.64 -9.55
N VAL A 94 4.12 3.62 -8.90
CA VAL A 94 4.45 2.69 -7.82
C VAL A 94 4.56 3.49 -6.55
N THR A 95 3.83 3.09 -5.52
CA THR A 95 3.88 3.72 -4.20
C THR A 95 4.20 2.69 -3.13
N ALA A 96 4.90 3.11 -2.10
CA ALA A 96 5.25 2.28 -0.96
C ALA A 96 5.35 3.12 0.32
N ASN A 97 5.13 2.47 1.46
CA ASN A 97 5.40 3.06 2.76
C ASN A 97 6.69 2.42 3.31
N LEU A 98 7.70 3.24 3.53
CA LEU A 98 8.95 2.80 4.14
C LEU A 98 8.85 2.91 5.66
N PRO A 99 8.85 1.78 6.39
CA PRO A 99 8.84 1.81 7.85
C PRO A 99 10.09 2.50 8.42
N PRO A 100 9.99 3.19 9.56
CA PRO A 100 11.07 4.02 10.10
C PRO A 100 12.34 3.25 10.48
N PHE A 101 12.24 1.96 10.70
CA PHE A 101 13.38 1.09 11.06
C PHE A 101 13.69 0.02 10.02
N ALA A 102 13.31 0.25 8.76
CA ALA A 102 13.64 -0.66 7.66
C ALA A 102 15.15 -0.76 7.48
N ARG A 103 15.65 -1.99 7.32
CA ARG A 103 17.07 -2.27 7.11
C ARG A 103 17.31 -2.62 5.64
N GLN A 104 18.54 -2.46 5.18
CA GLN A 104 18.95 -2.94 3.86
C GLN A 104 18.64 -4.44 3.73
N GLY A 105 18.01 -4.82 2.61
CA GLY A 105 17.54 -6.18 2.37
C GLY A 105 16.13 -6.49 2.89
N SER A 106 15.50 -5.58 3.64
CA SER A 106 14.09 -5.74 4.01
C SER A 106 13.19 -5.67 2.77
N ARG A 107 12.12 -6.47 2.78
CA ARG A 107 11.07 -6.41 1.74
C ARG A 107 9.92 -5.58 2.25
N ILE A 108 9.39 -4.74 1.38
CA ILE A 108 8.20 -3.94 1.65
C ILE A 108 7.19 -4.17 0.53
N ASP A 109 5.91 -4.06 0.86
CA ASP A 109 4.85 -4.15 -0.13
C ASP A 109 4.76 -2.84 -0.91
N VAL A 110 4.49 -2.95 -2.21
CA VAL A 110 4.30 -1.82 -3.10
C VAL A 110 2.92 -1.89 -3.75
N VAL A 111 2.30 -0.75 -3.92
CA VAL A 111 1.04 -0.62 -4.66
C VAL A 111 1.34 -0.07 -6.04
N ILE A 112 0.74 -0.68 -7.06
CA ILE A 112 0.95 -0.32 -8.46
C ILE A 112 -0.38 0.15 -9.05
N SER A 113 -0.38 1.34 -9.67
CA SER A 113 -1.54 1.95 -10.31
C SER A 113 -1.20 2.34 -11.75
N ALA A 114 -2.05 1.99 -12.71
CA ALA A 114 -1.86 2.39 -14.09
C ALA A 114 -1.97 3.92 -14.24
N LEU A 115 -1.05 4.52 -14.98
CA LEU A 115 -1.08 5.95 -15.34
C LEU A 115 -1.76 6.19 -16.68
N GLY A 116 -1.80 5.17 -17.53
CA GLY A 116 -2.38 5.21 -18.86
C GLY A 116 -3.77 4.60 -18.93
N ASP A 117 -4.09 4.07 -20.10
CA ASP A 117 -5.37 3.45 -20.44
C ASP A 117 -5.32 1.91 -20.40
N ALA A 118 -4.36 1.34 -19.67
CA ALA A 118 -4.23 -0.09 -19.49
C ALA A 118 -5.49 -0.67 -18.81
N LYS A 119 -6.06 -1.70 -19.43
CA LYS A 119 -7.29 -2.34 -18.95
C LYS A 119 -7.04 -3.26 -17.75
N SER A 120 -5.87 -3.88 -17.69
CA SER A 120 -5.46 -4.76 -16.61
C SER A 120 -3.94 -4.85 -16.55
N LEU A 121 -3.42 -4.94 -15.33
CA LEU A 121 -2.00 -5.18 -15.08
C LEU A 121 -1.72 -6.65 -14.72
N GLN A 122 -2.73 -7.52 -14.80
CA GLN A 122 -2.64 -8.92 -14.43
C GLN A 122 -1.62 -9.67 -15.28
N GLY A 123 -0.80 -10.49 -14.61
CA GLY A 123 0.23 -11.31 -15.26
C GLY A 123 1.44 -10.52 -15.73
N GLY A 124 1.44 -9.20 -15.55
CA GLY A 124 2.58 -8.36 -15.88
C GLY A 124 3.72 -8.46 -14.87
N THR A 125 4.88 -7.99 -15.29
CA THR A 125 6.07 -7.85 -14.45
C THR A 125 6.49 -6.40 -14.40
N LEU A 126 6.63 -5.85 -13.20
CA LEU A 126 7.19 -4.52 -12.97
C LEU A 126 8.70 -4.57 -13.23
N ILE A 127 9.17 -3.74 -14.13
CA ILE A 127 10.61 -3.53 -14.37
C ILE A 127 11.19 -2.75 -13.19
N MET A 128 12.48 -2.93 -12.95
CA MET A 128 13.21 -2.24 -11.88
C MET A 128 12.91 -0.73 -11.89
N THR A 129 12.24 -0.30 -10.83
CA THR A 129 11.72 1.06 -10.67
C THR A 129 12.27 1.66 -9.38
N PRO A 130 13.04 2.75 -9.44
CA PRO A 130 13.47 3.47 -8.25
C PRO A 130 12.29 4.19 -7.61
N LEU A 131 12.17 4.07 -6.29
CA LEU A 131 11.20 4.79 -5.47
C LEU A 131 11.90 5.86 -4.65
N GLN A 132 11.40 7.07 -4.73
CA GLN A 132 11.96 8.25 -4.08
C GLN A 132 10.95 8.86 -3.09
N ALA A 133 11.48 9.52 -2.07
CA ALA A 133 10.70 10.31 -1.15
C ALA A 133 10.52 11.76 -1.64
N ALA A 134 9.89 12.59 -0.83
CA ALA A 134 9.65 14.00 -1.15
C ALA A 134 10.96 14.82 -1.33
N ASP A 135 12.08 14.35 -0.79
CA ASP A 135 13.41 14.94 -0.95
C ASP A 135 14.10 14.55 -2.28
N SER A 136 13.39 13.81 -3.16
CA SER A 136 13.88 13.29 -4.43
C SER A 136 15.04 12.28 -4.32
N GLN A 137 15.30 11.75 -3.13
CA GLN A 137 16.28 10.70 -2.92
C GLN A 137 15.68 9.31 -3.12
N VAL A 138 16.41 8.42 -3.77
CA VAL A 138 15.99 7.02 -3.98
C VAL A 138 16.32 6.20 -2.74
N TYR A 139 15.30 5.62 -2.14
CA TYR A 139 15.43 4.78 -0.94
C TYR A 139 15.23 3.30 -1.22
N VAL A 140 14.40 2.97 -2.20
CA VAL A 140 14.00 1.59 -2.50
C VAL A 140 13.96 1.40 -4.01
N THR A 141 14.21 0.18 -4.45
CA THR A 141 13.98 -0.25 -5.83
C THR A 141 12.94 -1.35 -5.85
N ALA A 142 11.87 -1.15 -6.61
CA ALA A 142 10.78 -2.10 -6.76
C ALA A 142 10.91 -2.86 -8.08
N GLN A 143 10.72 -4.19 -8.05
CA GLN A 143 10.58 -5.04 -9.23
C GLN A 143 9.87 -6.34 -8.85
N GLY A 144 9.19 -6.97 -9.78
CA GLY A 144 8.58 -8.27 -9.58
C GLY A 144 7.26 -8.46 -10.31
N TYR A 145 6.64 -9.60 -10.09
CA TYR A 145 5.34 -9.93 -10.69
C TYR A 145 4.23 -9.12 -10.03
N VAL A 146 3.28 -8.68 -10.86
CA VAL A 146 2.10 -7.96 -10.38
C VAL A 146 1.06 -8.97 -9.88
N ALA A 147 0.75 -8.92 -8.60
CA ALA A 147 -0.36 -9.64 -7.99
C ALA A 147 -1.56 -8.71 -7.87
N LEU A 148 -2.74 -9.18 -8.31
CA LEU A 148 -3.99 -8.45 -8.06
C LEU A 148 -4.51 -8.81 -6.67
N GLY A 149 -4.73 -7.79 -5.85
CA GLY A 149 -5.49 -7.92 -4.61
C GLY A 149 -6.98 -7.81 -4.92
N GLY A 150 -7.69 -8.95 -4.91
CA GLY A 150 -9.14 -8.96 -5.11
C GLY A 150 -9.62 -10.13 -5.96
N TYR A 151 -10.86 -10.52 -5.73
CA TYR A 151 -11.58 -11.51 -6.52
C TYR A 151 -12.03 -10.83 -7.82
N SER A 152 -11.46 -11.21 -8.96
CA SER A 152 -11.99 -10.83 -10.27
C SER A 152 -13.10 -11.82 -10.62
N ALA A 153 -14.35 -11.43 -10.42
CA ALA A 153 -15.48 -12.13 -11.02
C ALA A 153 -15.47 -11.82 -12.53
N GLY A 154 -15.13 -12.82 -13.34
CA GLY A 154 -15.25 -12.79 -14.80
C GLY A 154 -16.72 -12.85 -15.23
#